data_22d9b244fa9d165a6ad60028da4fa646
#
_entry.id   22d9b244fa9d165a6ad60028da4fa646
#
_cell.length_a   1.000
_cell.length_b   1.000
_cell.length_c   1.000
_cell.angle_alpha   90.00
_cell.angle_beta   90.00
_cell.angle_gamma   90.00
#
_symmetry.space_group_name_H-M   'P 1'
#
loop_
_entity.id
_entity.type
_entity.pdbx_description
1 polymer ?
#
loop_
_entity_poly.entity_id
_entity_poly.type
_entity_poly.pdbx_seq_one_letter_code
_entity_poly.pdbx_strand_id
1 'polypeptide(L)'
;MDMMKTLETLVCAFGPSGMEGDVAQVIEDLAGPYVDEISRDVMGNLICRKRGNGPRVMFSAHMDSIGLVATHIDEKGFIHAGAIGGVKAPRALYVPVRFQNGVRGLICAPENADLSKLKASDLLIDIGASDGEEAKKLVQVGDAAVYDTPVNSSCGRVVSPYLDDRIACLVLLMAMEQVGETDNDLYFVFSAQEEVGRRGAKTAAWAIDPDYGVAVDVCGTDDVPGAKHEVTALCGKGAAVNVMDKSVICHPDMVARLTALAQEKGIPIQRSVSRIGGTDAGSIHQTRAGVYTGGVSIPCRYVHTPTEMVDLGDVQACIDLTAAFAVSRLER
;
A
#
# COMPACT_ATOMS: atom_id res chain seq x y z
N MET A 1 6.18 13.20 13.93
CA MET A 1 6.38 13.31 12.45
C MET A 1 5.38 14.31 11.84
N ASP A 2 5.72 14.99 10.74
CA ASP A 2 4.77 15.79 9.95
C ASP A 2 4.08 14.89 8.91
N MET A 3 2.78 14.75 9.00
CA MET A 3 1.99 13.82 8.17
C MET A 3 2.19 14.05 6.67
N MET A 4 2.02 15.30 6.21
CA MET A 4 2.07 15.59 4.78
C MET A 4 3.48 15.47 4.21
N LYS A 5 4.50 15.96 4.94
CA LYS A 5 5.90 15.84 4.53
C LYS A 5 6.36 14.39 4.49
N THR A 6 5.95 13.58 5.48
CA THR A 6 6.28 12.15 5.53
C THR A 6 5.61 11.40 4.37
N LEU A 7 4.31 11.68 4.12
CA LEU A 7 3.60 11.09 2.98
C LEU A 7 4.27 11.42 1.64
N GLU A 8 4.61 12.70 1.42
CA GLU A 8 5.28 13.14 0.20
C GLU A 8 6.61 12.40 -0.01
N THR A 9 7.39 12.24 1.07
CA THR A 9 8.65 11.47 1.02
C THR A 9 8.43 10.02 0.64
N LEU A 10 7.41 9.36 1.23
CA LEU A 10 7.06 7.97 0.94
C LEU A 10 6.58 7.78 -0.50
N VAL A 11 5.71 8.66 -0.99
CA VAL A 11 5.15 8.58 -2.35
C VAL A 11 6.22 8.85 -3.41
N CYS A 12 7.13 9.79 -3.13
CA CYS A 12 8.24 10.10 -4.05
C CYS A 12 9.33 9.01 -4.10
N ALA A 13 9.40 8.09 -3.13
CA ALA A 13 10.36 7.00 -3.15
C ALA A 13 10.01 5.97 -4.24
N PHE A 14 11.02 5.55 -5.03
CA PHE A 14 10.84 4.51 -6.03
C PHE A 14 10.61 3.16 -5.34
N GLY A 15 9.66 2.36 -5.83
CA GLY A 15 9.38 1.06 -5.22
C GLY A 15 8.18 0.34 -5.80
N PRO A 16 8.16 0.00 -7.11
CA PRO A 16 7.20 -0.97 -7.62
C PRO A 16 7.53 -2.37 -7.10
N SER A 17 6.54 -3.29 -7.12
CA SER A 17 6.73 -4.66 -6.62
C SER A 17 8.01 -5.32 -7.13
N GLY A 18 8.83 -5.80 -6.22
CA GLY A 18 10.14 -6.42 -6.49
C GLY A 18 11.31 -5.45 -6.57
N MET A 19 11.06 -4.13 -6.44
CA MET A 19 12.08 -3.08 -6.48
C MET A 19 11.90 -2.07 -5.34
N GLU A 20 11.55 -2.53 -4.16
CA GLU A 20 11.15 -1.71 -3.00
C GLU A 20 12.35 -1.10 -2.24
N GLY A 21 13.58 -1.30 -2.72
CA GLY A 21 14.81 -0.92 -2.00
C GLY A 21 14.86 0.54 -1.54
N ASP A 22 14.47 1.48 -2.41
CA ASP A 22 14.53 2.93 -2.12
C ASP A 22 13.47 3.32 -1.08
N VAL A 23 12.25 2.84 -1.22
CA VAL A 23 11.19 3.12 -0.24
C VAL A 23 11.46 2.43 1.10
N ALA A 24 12.00 1.21 1.09
CA ALA A 24 12.40 0.52 2.31
C ALA A 24 13.46 1.32 3.09
N GLN A 25 14.42 1.97 2.40
CA GLN A 25 15.42 2.81 3.04
C GLN A 25 14.79 4.06 3.69
N VAL A 26 13.86 4.71 2.99
CA VAL A 26 13.11 5.85 3.54
C VAL A 26 12.35 5.46 4.81
N ILE A 27 11.66 4.32 4.78
CA ILE A 27 10.90 3.83 5.94
C ILE A 27 11.84 3.47 7.09
N GLU A 28 12.96 2.81 6.83
CA GLU A 28 13.98 2.45 7.82
C GLU A 28 14.50 3.68 8.56
N ASP A 29 14.83 4.75 7.81
CA ASP A 29 15.33 6.01 8.37
C ASP A 29 14.26 6.69 9.26
N LEU A 30 12.99 6.62 8.87
CA LEU A 30 11.88 7.20 9.61
C LEU A 30 11.48 6.37 10.85
N ALA A 31 11.55 5.04 10.77
CA ALA A 31 11.15 4.14 11.85
C ALA A 31 12.20 4.01 12.96
N GLY A 32 13.49 4.19 12.62
CA GLY A 32 14.62 3.94 13.52
C GLY A 32 14.50 4.50 14.95
N PRO A 33 14.02 5.74 15.16
CA PRO A 33 13.86 6.32 16.50
C PRO A 33 12.82 5.64 17.39
N TYR A 34 11.91 4.82 16.86
CA TYR A 34 10.71 4.34 17.56
C TYR A 34 10.71 2.84 17.84
N VAL A 35 11.72 2.10 17.36
CA VAL A 35 11.78 0.63 17.45
C VAL A 35 13.14 0.15 17.95
N ASP A 36 13.19 -1.07 18.47
CA ASP A 36 14.41 -1.64 19.06
C ASP A 36 15.26 -2.41 18.04
N GLU A 37 14.62 -2.95 17.01
CA GLU A 37 15.27 -3.75 15.97
C GLU A 37 14.67 -3.43 14.62
N ILE A 38 15.54 -3.38 13.59
CA ILE A 38 15.13 -3.31 12.19
C ILE A 38 15.87 -4.41 11.42
N SER A 39 15.16 -5.13 10.58
CA SER A 39 15.73 -6.16 9.73
C SER A 39 15.02 -6.23 8.38
N ARG A 40 15.72 -6.76 7.39
CA ARG A 40 15.15 -7.06 6.06
C ARG A 40 15.27 -8.54 5.79
N ASP A 41 14.21 -9.16 5.30
CA ASP A 41 14.24 -10.55 4.88
C ASP A 41 14.62 -10.70 3.39
N VAL A 42 14.72 -11.94 2.92
CA VAL A 42 15.11 -12.26 1.52
C VAL A 42 14.05 -11.78 0.50
N MET A 43 12.78 -11.65 0.93
CA MET A 43 11.71 -11.12 0.07
C MET A 43 11.77 -9.60 -0.06
N GLY A 44 12.56 -8.93 0.78
CA GLY A 44 12.65 -7.47 0.83
C GLY A 44 11.75 -6.83 1.89
N ASN A 45 10.97 -7.61 2.66
CA ASN A 45 10.19 -7.05 3.75
C ASN A 45 11.07 -6.30 4.74
N LEU A 46 10.66 -5.10 5.13
CA LEU A 46 11.27 -4.37 6.23
C LEU A 46 10.48 -4.64 7.50
N ILE A 47 11.14 -5.19 8.52
CA ILE A 47 10.53 -5.62 9.77
C ILE A 47 11.10 -4.77 10.90
N CYS A 48 10.27 -3.95 11.50
CA CYS A 48 10.59 -3.07 12.62
C CYS A 48 9.96 -3.64 13.89
N ARG A 49 10.78 -4.00 14.91
CA ARG A 49 10.31 -4.63 16.14
C ARG A 49 10.47 -3.70 17.32
N LYS A 50 9.41 -3.56 18.10
CA LYS A 50 9.43 -3.00 19.46
C LYS A 50 9.21 -4.17 20.43
N ARG A 51 10.25 -4.47 21.22
CA ARG A 51 10.28 -5.66 22.07
C ARG A 51 9.29 -5.57 23.23
N GLY A 52 8.61 -6.68 23.47
CA GLY A 52 7.77 -6.91 24.63
C GLY A 52 7.85 -8.37 25.11
N ASN A 53 7.24 -8.66 26.24
CA ASN A 53 7.19 -10.01 26.83
C ASN A 53 5.82 -10.69 26.65
N GLY A 54 4.86 -9.96 26.12
CA GLY A 54 3.49 -10.41 25.88
C GLY A 54 3.30 -11.11 24.53
N PRO A 55 2.05 -11.14 24.05
CA PRO A 55 1.74 -11.69 22.73
C PRO A 55 2.48 -10.98 21.59
N ARG A 56 2.83 -11.74 20.56
CA ARG A 56 3.38 -11.18 19.32
C ARG A 56 2.27 -10.60 18.47
N VAL A 57 2.37 -9.32 18.16
CA VAL A 57 1.41 -8.59 17.33
C VAL A 57 2.09 -8.12 16.07
N MET A 58 1.62 -8.58 14.92
CA MET A 58 2.10 -8.16 13.61
C MET A 58 1.15 -7.15 13.00
N PHE A 59 1.63 -5.95 12.73
CA PHE A 59 1.00 -4.98 11.83
C PHE A 59 1.65 -5.11 10.47
N SER A 60 0.87 -5.08 9.39
CA SER A 60 1.39 -5.14 8.02
C SER A 60 0.78 -4.03 7.19
N ALA A 61 1.63 -3.28 6.48
CA ALA A 61 1.27 -2.37 5.39
C ALA A 61 2.24 -2.64 4.23
N HIS A 62 1.74 -2.67 3.00
CA HIS A 62 2.67 -2.93 1.91
C HIS A 62 3.38 -1.67 1.42
N MET A 63 4.67 -1.79 1.15
CA MET A 63 5.47 -0.68 0.68
C MET A 63 5.68 -0.68 -0.83
N ASP A 64 5.33 -1.76 -1.51
CA ASP A 64 5.37 -1.80 -2.96
C ASP A 64 4.20 -1.04 -3.59
N SER A 65 4.32 -0.78 -4.85
CA SER A 65 3.28 -0.13 -5.65
C SER A 65 3.10 -0.81 -6.99
N ILE A 66 1.97 -0.57 -7.63
CA ILE A 66 1.81 -0.88 -9.05
C ILE A 66 2.82 -0.11 -9.89
N GLY A 67 3.10 -0.59 -11.10
CA GLY A 67 4.01 0.06 -12.02
C GLY A 67 3.99 -0.57 -13.40
N LEU A 68 4.95 -0.18 -14.21
CA LEU A 68 5.17 -0.74 -15.54
C LEU A 68 6.58 -1.28 -15.64
N VAL A 69 6.80 -2.32 -16.45
CA VAL A 69 8.12 -2.85 -16.76
C VAL A 69 8.35 -2.81 -18.27
N ALA A 70 9.52 -2.37 -18.70
CA ALA A 70 9.91 -2.40 -20.11
C ALA A 70 10.05 -3.85 -20.58
N THR A 71 9.27 -4.23 -21.61
CA THR A 71 9.28 -5.59 -22.17
C THR A 71 9.96 -5.69 -23.51
N HIS A 72 9.96 -4.59 -24.28
CA HIS A 72 10.57 -4.47 -25.59
C HIS A 72 10.78 -3.00 -25.93
N ILE A 73 11.78 -2.69 -26.75
CA ILE A 73 12.05 -1.34 -27.28
C ILE A 73 12.04 -1.46 -28.82
N ASP A 74 11.12 -0.77 -29.46
CA ASP A 74 10.97 -0.85 -30.90
C ASP A 74 11.99 0.03 -31.67
N GLU A 75 12.01 -0.08 -32.98
CA GLU A 75 12.95 0.66 -33.83
C GLU A 75 12.72 2.19 -33.82
N LYS A 76 11.51 2.64 -33.42
CA LYS A 76 11.15 4.05 -33.32
C LYS A 76 11.45 4.65 -31.94
N GLY A 77 11.91 3.84 -30.99
CA GLY A 77 12.26 4.28 -29.63
C GLY A 77 11.09 4.19 -28.63
N PHE A 78 9.91 3.67 -29.00
CA PHE A 78 8.85 3.42 -28.05
C PHE A 78 9.14 2.18 -27.20
N ILE A 79 8.90 2.29 -25.90
CA ILE A 79 9.12 1.21 -24.94
C ILE A 79 7.78 0.52 -24.70
N HIS A 80 7.67 -0.74 -25.09
CA HIS A 80 6.50 -1.58 -24.79
C HIS A 80 6.50 -1.94 -23.30
N ALA A 81 5.35 -1.80 -22.67
CA ALA A 81 5.22 -1.96 -21.22
C ALA A 81 4.42 -3.21 -20.84
N GLY A 82 4.88 -3.90 -19.79
CA GLY A 82 4.10 -4.89 -19.04
C GLY A 82 3.62 -4.29 -17.72
N ALA A 83 2.49 -4.75 -17.19
CA ALA A 83 2.01 -4.31 -15.89
C ALA A 83 2.75 -5.01 -14.75
N ILE A 84 3.08 -4.24 -13.71
CA ILE A 84 3.39 -4.72 -12.37
C ILE A 84 2.14 -4.41 -11.53
N GLY A 85 1.47 -5.45 -11.00
CA GLY A 85 0.23 -5.27 -10.26
C GLY A 85 -0.98 -4.89 -11.12
N GLY A 86 -1.97 -4.28 -10.50
CA GLY A 86 -3.30 -4.02 -11.04
C GLY A 86 -3.45 -2.75 -11.89
N VAL A 87 -2.54 -2.46 -12.82
CA VAL A 87 -2.59 -1.26 -13.67
C VAL A 87 -3.84 -1.22 -14.53
N LYS A 88 -4.62 -0.15 -14.43
CA LYS A 88 -5.83 0.12 -15.23
C LYS A 88 -5.49 0.92 -16.48
N ALA A 89 -5.17 0.25 -17.58
CA ALA A 89 -4.63 0.86 -18.79
C ALA A 89 -5.36 2.12 -19.29
N PRO A 90 -6.70 2.18 -19.39
CA PRO A 90 -7.38 3.39 -19.85
C PRO A 90 -7.21 4.60 -18.91
N ARG A 91 -6.87 4.37 -17.64
CA ARG A 91 -6.65 5.42 -16.63
C ARG A 91 -5.20 5.86 -16.54
N ALA A 92 -4.29 5.08 -17.11
CA ALA A 92 -2.85 5.37 -17.14
C ALA A 92 -2.42 6.19 -18.35
N LEU A 93 -3.27 6.34 -19.37
CA LEU A 93 -2.91 7.05 -20.59
C LEU A 93 -2.57 8.52 -20.35
N TYR A 94 -1.51 8.98 -21.01
CA TYR A 94 -0.99 10.34 -20.98
C TYR A 94 -0.52 10.78 -19.59
N VAL A 95 -0.18 9.80 -18.73
CA VAL A 95 0.39 10.06 -17.41
C VAL A 95 1.92 10.05 -17.51
N PRO A 96 2.60 11.07 -16.93
CA PRO A 96 4.05 11.05 -16.82
C PRO A 96 4.53 9.88 -15.96
N VAL A 97 5.65 9.29 -16.38
CA VAL A 97 6.34 8.23 -15.62
C VAL A 97 7.82 8.53 -15.50
N ARG A 98 8.46 7.93 -14.50
CA ARG A 98 9.90 7.91 -14.35
C ARG A 98 10.42 6.51 -14.11
N PHE A 99 11.55 6.19 -14.71
CA PHE A 99 12.34 5.01 -14.41
C PHE A 99 13.22 5.24 -13.18
N GLN A 100 13.74 4.17 -12.58
CA GLN A 100 14.60 4.27 -11.39
C GLN A 100 15.86 5.11 -11.63
N ASN A 101 16.43 5.05 -12.82
CA ASN A 101 17.61 5.83 -13.22
C ASN A 101 17.32 7.33 -13.48
N GLY A 102 16.07 7.78 -13.30
CA GLY A 102 15.64 9.16 -13.47
C GLY A 102 15.16 9.53 -14.87
N VAL A 103 15.24 8.63 -15.84
CA VAL A 103 14.66 8.85 -17.18
C VAL A 103 13.14 9.01 -17.04
N ARG A 104 12.60 10.04 -17.68
CA ARG A 104 11.16 10.35 -17.69
C ARG A 104 10.55 10.06 -19.03
N GLY A 105 9.28 9.72 -19.01
CA GLY A 105 8.48 9.47 -20.21
C GLY A 105 7.00 9.71 -19.99
N LEU A 106 6.23 9.42 -21.00
CA LEU A 106 4.78 9.55 -21.01
C LEU A 106 4.17 8.21 -21.43
N ILE A 107 3.16 7.75 -20.72
CA ILE A 107 2.39 6.57 -21.13
C ILE A 107 1.53 6.93 -22.34
N CYS A 108 1.62 6.15 -23.40
CA CYS A 108 0.79 6.29 -24.60
C CYS A 108 0.27 4.93 -25.08
N ALA A 109 -0.52 4.95 -26.14
CA ALA A 109 -0.99 3.77 -26.85
C ALA A 109 -1.02 4.07 -28.36
N PRO A 110 -1.12 3.06 -29.26
CA PRO A 110 -1.29 3.29 -30.68
C PRO A 110 -2.48 4.22 -30.96
N GLU A 111 -2.33 5.16 -31.89
CA GLU A 111 -3.33 6.18 -32.25
C GLU A 111 -4.72 5.60 -32.56
N ASN A 112 -4.75 4.41 -33.14
CA ASN A 112 -5.99 3.72 -33.52
C ASN A 112 -6.49 2.69 -32.51
N ALA A 113 -5.96 2.71 -31.27
CA ALA A 113 -6.36 1.78 -30.23
C ALA A 113 -7.81 2.02 -29.78
N ASP A 114 -8.57 0.95 -29.61
CA ASP A 114 -9.89 1.01 -28.96
C ASP A 114 -9.71 1.12 -27.45
N LEU A 115 -9.84 2.33 -26.92
CA LEU A 115 -9.63 2.62 -25.48
C LEU A 115 -10.56 1.81 -24.57
N SER A 116 -11.72 1.36 -25.05
CA SER A 116 -12.64 0.53 -24.26
C SER A 116 -12.13 -0.89 -24.04
N LYS A 117 -11.17 -1.34 -24.84
CA LYS A 117 -10.56 -2.68 -24.81
C LYS A 117 -9.08 -2.65 -24.45
N LEU A 118 -8.53 -1.47 -24.18
CA LEU A 118 -7.12 -1.29 -23.93
C LEU A 118 -6.66 -2.10 -22.71
N LYS A 119 -5.63 -2.91 -22.89
CA LYS A 119 -4.97 -3.71 -21.86
C LYS A 119 -3.64 -3.08 -21.47
N ALA A 120 -3.12 -3.45 -20.31
CA ALA A 120 -1.80 -2.97 -19.88
C ALA A 120 -0.66 -3.39 -20.84
N SER A 121 -0.80 -4.52 -21.52
CA SER A 121 0.14 -4.98 -22.57
C SER A 121 0.13 -4.13 -23.85
N ASP A 122 -0.87 -3.26 -24.02
CA ASP A 122 -0.99 -2.39 -25.19
C ASP A 122 -0.37 -1.00 -24.92
N LEU A 123 0.06 -0.75 -23.67
CA LEU A 123 0.68 0.50 -23.27
C LEU A 123 2.12 0.58 -23.77
N LEU A 124 2.48 1.78 -24.18
CA LEU A 124 3.82 2.18 -24.57
C LEU A 124 4.29 3.31 -23.64
N ILE A 125 5.60 3.43 -23.47
CA ILE A 125 6.21 4.60 -22.83
C ILE A 125 7.04 5.32 -23.89
N ASP A 126 6.72 6.58 -24.10
CA ASP A 126 7.49 7.51 -24.95
C ASP A 126 8.42 8.32 -24.05
N ILE A 127 9.72 8.16 -24.24
CA ILE A 127 10.78 8.92 -23.53
C ILE A 127 11.36 10.04 -24.40
N GLY A 128 10.80 10.28 -25.61
CA GLY A 128 11.27 11.28 -26.57
C GLY A 128 12.53 10.88 -27.34
N ALA A 129 12.90 9.60 -27.33
CA ALA A 129 14.03 9.10 -28.11
C ALA A 129 13.74 9.15 -29.62
N SER A 130 14.75 9.48 -30.42
CA SER A 130 14.61 9.58 -31.89
C SER A 130 14.55 8.23 -32.59
N ASP A 131 15.09 7.18 -31.96
CA ASP A 131 15.08 5.80 -32.45
C ASP A 131 15.34 4.80 -31.32
N GLY A 132 15.24 3.50 -31.65
CA GLY A 132 15.44 2.42 -30.70
C GLY A 132 16.86 2.32 -30.14
N GLU A 133 17.88 2.75 -30.89
CA GLU A 133 19.27 2.71 -30.41
C GLU A 133 19.54 3.80 -29.36
N GLU A 134 18.92 4.96 -29.50
CA GLU A 134 18.95 5.99 -28.47
C GLU A 134 18.19 5.55 -27.23
N ALA A 135 16.98 5.01 -27.38
CA ALA A 135 16.17 4.53 -26.28
C ALA A 135 16.88 3.44 -25.45
N LYS A 136 17.53 2.46 -26.10
CA LYS A 136 18.29 1.37 -25.46
C LYS A 136 19.51 1.83 -24.66
N LYS A 137 20.04 3.04 -24.92
CA LYS A 137 21.11 3.63 -24.10
C LYS A 137 20.59 4.16 -22.77
N LEU A 138 19.30 4.47 -22.70
CA LEU A 138 18.66 5.12 -21.55
C LEU A 138 17.85 4.13 -20.72
N VAL A 139 17.19 3.16 -21.35
CA VAL A 139 16.29 2.17 -20.72
C VAL A 139 16.59 0.79 -21.26
N GLN A 140 16.54 -0.22 -20.40
CA GLN A 140 16.73 -1.62 -20.75
C GLN A 140 15.44 -2.42 -20.53
N VAL A 141 15.32 -3.55 -21.22
CA VAL A 141 14.26 -4.53 -20.94
C VAL A 141 14.41 -5.03 -19.50
N GLY A 142 13.31 -4.97 -18.73
CA GLY A 142 13.30 -5.26 -17.30
C GLY A 142 13.33 -4.04 -16.40
N ASP A 143 13.69 -2.85 -16.91
CA ASP A 143 13.61 -1.62 -16.13
C ASP A 143 12.14 -1.29 -15.83
N ALA A 144 11.87 -0.91 -14.58
CA ALA A 144 10.54 -0.50 -14.17
C ALA A 144 10.35 1.01 -14.20
N ALA A 145 9.12 1.42 -14.47
CA ALA A 145 8.66 2.80 -14.44
C ALA A 145 7.46 2.94 -13.50
N VAL A 146 7.43 4.07 -12.79
CA VAL A 146 6.36 4.45 -11.87
C VAL A 146 5.73 5.77 -12.31
N TYR A 147 4.48 6.04 -11.92
CA TYR A 147 3.83 7.33 -12.17
C TYR A 147 4.63 8.47 -11.53
N ASP A 148 4.80 9.57 -12.24
CA ASP A 148 5.53 10.77 -11.81
C ASP A 148 4.57 11.97 -11.70
N THR A 149 3.54 11.82 -10.85
CA THR A 149 2.52 12.84 -10.59
C THR A 149 2.68 13.40 -9.18
N PRO A 150 2.42 14.71 -8.96
CA PRO A 150 2.63 15.35 -7.66
C PRO A 150 1.59 14.95 -6.62
N VAL A 151 1.97 15.06 -5.35
CA VAL A 151 1.03 15.03 -4.21
C VAL A 151 0.30 16.37 -4.16
N ASN A 152 -1.02 16.34 -4.10
CA ASN A 152 -1.87 17.52 -3.96
C ASN A 152 -2.82 17.35 -2.78
N SER A 153 -3.16 18.47 -2.11
CA SER A 153 -4.14 18.46 -1.03
C SER A 153 -5.16 19.57 -1.19
N SER A 154 -6.42 19.27 -0.92
CA SER A 154 -7.53 20.22 -0.93
C SER A 154 -8.69 19.71 -0.10
N CYS A 155 -9.39 20.60 0.59
CA CYS A 155 -10.61 20.28 1.35
C CYS A 155 -10.43 19.15 2.37
N GLY A 156 -9.28 19.05 3.04
CA GLY A 156 -8.98 17.98 3.99
C GLY A 156 -8.68 16.61 3.35
N ARG A 157 -8.50 16.57 2.03
CA ARG A 157 -8.15 15.35 1.29
C ARG A 157 -6.81 15.49 0.61
N VAL A 158 -6.16 14.36 0.42
CA VAL A 158 -4.93 14.26 -0.37
C VAL A 158 -5.18 13.43 -1.62
N VAL A 159 -4.58 13.87 -2.72
CA VAL A 159 -4.60 13.19 -4.02
C VAL A 159 -3.16 12.92 -4.43
N SER A 160 -2.86 11.66 -4.72
CA SER A 160 -1.53 11.22 -5.10
C SER A 160 -1.59 9.87 -5.82
N PRO A 161 -0.58 9.48 -6.60
CA PRO A 161 -0.35 8.09 -6.91
C PRO A 161 0.10 7.36 -5.63
N TYR A 162 -0.08 6.04 -5.61
CA TYR A 162 0.50 5.18 -4.57
C TYR A 162 0.07 5.49 -3.14
N LEU A 163 -1.11 6.11 -2.92
CA LEU A 163 -1.74 6.09 -1.61
C LEU A 163 -2.01 4.64 -1.19
N ASP A 164 -2.28 3.79 -2.17
CA ASP A 164 -2.18 2.34 -2.11
C ASP A 164 -0.70 1.91 -2.28
N ASP A 165 0.08 1.53 -1.23
CA ASP A 165 -0.35 1.57 0.17
C ASP A 165 0.63 2.42 1.02
N ARG A 166 1.22 3.47 0.40
CA ARG A 166 2.14 4.38 1.10
C ARG A 166 1.45 5.14 2.23
N ILE A 167 0.12 5.28 2.14
CA ILE A 167 -0.67 5.91 3.20
C ILE A 167 -0.75 5.01 4.44
N ALA A 168 -0.84 3.68 4.28
CA ALA A 168 -0.80 2.79 5.43
C ALA A 168 0.63 2.63 5.98
N CYS A 169 1.66 2.73 5.13
CA CYS A 169 3.02 2.87 5.62
C CYS A 169 3.17 4.10 6.53
N LEU A 170 2.59 5.25 6.13
CA LEU A 170 2.51 6.44 6.98
C LEU A 170 1.75 6.16 8.28
N VAL A 171 0.60 5.47 8.20
CA VAL A 171 -0.20 5.10 9.39
C VAL A 171 0.64 4.30 10.38
N LEU A 172 1.38 3.28 9.92
CA LEU A 172 2.25 2.49 10.78
C LEU A 172 3.37 3.33 11.41
N LEU A 173 4.04 4.18 10.64
CA LEU A 173 5.11 5.07 11.13
C LEU A 173 4.60 6.04 12.20
N MET A 174 3.44 6.67 11.98
CA MET A 174 2.85 7.59 12.94
C MET A 174 2.28 6.86 14.17
N ALA A 175 1.77 5.64 14.00
CA ALA A 175 1.36 4.81 15.12
C ALA A 175 2.56 4.41 15.99
N MET A 176 3.71 4.04 15.40
CA MET A 176 4.94 3.76 16.15
C MET A 176 5.36 4.95 17.03
N GLU A 177 5.26 6.19 16.50
CA GLU A 177 5.56 7.41 17.27
C GLU A 177 4.64 7.57 18.48
N GLN A 178 3.38 7.11 18.38
CA GLN A 178 2.40 7.19 19.48
C GLN A 178 2.50 6.03 20.47
N VAL A 179 3.09 4.89 20.06
CA VAL A 179 3.22 3.71 20.93
C VAL A 179 4.22 3.99 22.04
N GLY A 180 3.71 4.15 23.26
CA GLY A 180 4.50 4.23 24.49
C GLY A 180 4.99 2.88 24.99
N GLU A 181 5.00 2.68 26.31
CA GLU A 181 5.27 1.38 26.91
C GLU A 181 4.14 0.39 26.64
N THR A 182 4.50 -0.86 26.35
CA THR A 182 3.56 -1.95 26.12
C THR A 182 4.20 -3.28 26.50
N ASP A 183 3.38 -4.23 26.98
CA ASP A 183 3.83 -5.60 27.20
C ASP A 183 3.85 -6.41 25.89
N ASN A 184 3.12 -6.01 24.85
CA ASN A 184 3.06 -6.71 23.59
C ASN A 184 4.40 -6.66 22.84
N ASP A 185 4.80 -7.75 22.21
CA ASP A 185 5.95 -7.84 21.31
C ASP A 185 5.50 -7.43 19.90
N LEU A 186 5.76 -6.18 19.52
CA LEU A 186 5.21 -5.57 18.31
C LEU A 186 6.14 -5.71 17.11
N TYR A 187 5.57 -6.13 15.99
CA TYR A 187 6.24 -6.23 14.70
C TYR A 187 5.48 -5.37 13.69
N PHE A 188 6.10 -4.28 13.24
CA PHE A 188 5.61 -3.46 12.16
C PHE A 188 6.31 -3.92 10.88
N VAL A 189 5.55 -4.54 9.99
CA VAL A 189 6.06 -5.11 8.76
C VAL A 189 5.63 -4.24 7.60
N PHE A 190 6.61 -3.71 6.88
CA PHE A 190 6.40 -3.08 5.60
C PHE A 190 6.67 -4.14 4.55
N SER A 191 5.59 -4.74 4.06
CA SER A 191 5.66 -5.92 3.20
C SER A 191 6.02 -5.57 1.77
N ALA A 192 6.66 -6.51 1.09
CA ALA A 192 7.03 -6.45 -0.32
C ALA A 192 6.07 -7.27 -1.16
N GLN A 193 5.88 -6.87 -2.43
CA GLN A 193 5.16 -7.64 -3.44
C GLN A 193 3.71 -8.02 -3.04
N GLU A 194 2.99 -7.11 -2.39
CA GLU A 194 1.56 -7.29 -2.11
C GLU A 194 0.78 -7.31 -3.41
N GLU A 195 1.00 -6.31 -4.28
CA GLU A 195 0.30 -6.03 -5.54
C GLU A 195 0.35 -7.18 -6.56
N VAL A 196 1.29 -8.09 -6.39
CA VAL A 196 1.49 -9.27 -7.23
C VAL A 196 1.17 -10.57 -6.49
N GLY A 197 0.48 -10.49 -5.34
CA GLY A 197 -0.08 -11.65 -4.66
C GLY A 197 0.26 -11.80 -3.17
N ARG A 198 0.44 -10.71 -2.42
CA ARG A 198 0.66 -10.68 -0.95
C ARG A 198 1.81 -11.56 -0.50
N ARG A 199 2.91 -11.54 -1.27
CA ARG A 199 4.00 -12.51 -1.15
C ARG A 199 4.85 -12.28 0.08
N GLY A 200 5.18 -11.00 0.35
CA GLY A 200 6.04 -10.63 1.47
C GLY A 200 5.38 -10.88 2.82
N ALA A 201 4.13 -10.48 3.02
CA ALA A 201 3.42 -10.72 4.26
C ALA A 201 3.34 -12.21 4.63
N LYS A 202 3.24 -13.09 3.63
CA LYS A 202 3.23 -14.54 3.85
C LYS A 202 4.54 -15.03 4.48
N THR A 203 5.69 -14.57 3.99
CA THR A 203 7.00 -14.98 4.51
C THR A 203 7.29 -14.34 5.86
N ALA A 204 6.95 -13.06 6.02
CA ALA A 204 7.11 -12.33 7.28
C ALA A 204 6.27 -12.96 8.40
N ALA A 205 4.97 -13.22 8.15
CA ALA A 205 4.10 -13.86 9.13
C ALA A 205 4.59 -15.27 9.52
N TRP A 206 5.10 -16.04 8.56
CA TRP A 206 5.70 -17.34 8.87
C TRP A 206 6.91 -17.24 9.81
N ALA A 207 7.79 -16.25 9.57
CA ALA A 207 9.01 -16.06 10.36
C ALA A 207 8.71 -15.50 11.76
N ILE A 208 7.80 -14.53 11.87
CA ILE A 208 7.40 -13.89 13.13
C ILE A 208 6.56 -14.83 13.98
N ASP A 209 5.69 -15.65 13.37
CA ASP A 209 4.74 -16.54 14.04
C ASP A 209 3.86 -15.76 15.04
N PRO A 210 3.08 -14.76 14.58
CA PRO A 210 2.35 -13.85 15.45
C PRO A 210 1.11 -14.50 16.06
N ASP A 211 0.76 -14.08 17.29
CA ASP A 211 -0.51 -14.44 17.93
C ASP A 211 -1.66 -13.63 17.34
N TYR A 212 -1.39 -12.36 16.98
CA TYR A 212 -2.35 -11.42 16.40
C TYR A 212 -1.78 -10.72 15.16
N GLY A 213 -2.61 -10.53 14.14
CA GLY A 213 -2.27 -9.82 12.92
C GLY A 213 -3.28 -8.72 12.61
N VAL A 214 -2.79 -7.56 12.20
CA VAL A 214 -3.60 -6.45 11.69
C VAL A 214 -3.00 -5.98 10.38
N ALA A 215 -3.71 -6.20 9.27
CA ALA A 215 -3.36 -5.55 8.02
C ALA A 215 -3.89 -4.12 8.03
N VAL A 216 -3.00 -3.18 7.75
CA VAL A 216 -3.36 -1.77 7.52
C VAL A 216 -3.15 -1.53 6.04
N ASP A 217 -4.20 -1.09 5.34
CA ASP A 217 -4.23 -1.04 3.88
C ASP A 217 -5.31 -0.06 3.43
N VAL A 218 -5.35 0.36 2.20
CA VAL A 218 -6.49 1.08 1.67
C VAL A 218 -7.66 0.14 1.40
N CYS A 219 -8.86 0.66 1.37
CA CYS A 219 -10.02 -0.02 0.79
C CYS A 219 -10.73 0.91 -0.20
N GLY A 220 -11.24 0.34 -1.28
CA GLY A 220 -12.09 1.09 -2.20
C GLY A 220 -13.30 1.69 -1.50
N THR A 221 -13.93 2.68 -2.13
CA THR A 221 -15.11 3.35 -1.57
C THR A 221 -16.28 3.29 -2.53
N ASP A 222 -17.48 3.42 -1.98
CA ASP A 222 -18.74 3.41 -2.74
C ASP A 222 -19.38 4.81 -2.89
N ASP A 223 -18.65 5.85 -2.52
CA ASP A 223 -19.07 7.25 -2.60
C ASP A 223 -18.55 7.99 -3.84
N VAL A 224 -18.39 7.24 -4.94
CA VAL A 224 -18.01 7.80 -6.24
C VAL A 224 -19.20 7.75 -7.23
N PRO A 225 -19.27 8.65 -8.22
CA PRO A 225 -20.33 8.62 -9.23
C PRO A 225 -20.41 7.26 -9.93
N GLY A 226 -21.59 6.65 -9.96
CA GLY A 226 -21.83 5.35 -10.60
C GLY A 226 -21.31 4.14 -9.84
N ALA A 227 -21.11 4.28 -8.53
CA ALA A 227 -20.71 3.19 -7.65
C ALA A 227 -21.64 1.96 -7.76
N LYS A 228 -21.07 0.75 -7.58
CA LYS A 228 -21.76 -0.53 -7.78
C LYS A 228 -22.09 -1.27 -6.49
N HIS A 229 -21.92 -0.63 -5.34
CA HIS A 229 -22.12 -1.22 -4.01
C HIS A 229 -21.31 -2.52 -3.79
N GLU A 230 -20.06 -2.52 -4.26
CA GLU A 230 -19.12 -3.63 -4.09
C GLU A 230 -18.32 -3.52 -2.78
N VAL A 231 -18.28 -2.32 -2.21
CA VAL A 231 -17.62 -1.98 -0.94
C VAL A 231 -18.59 -1.14 -0.11
N THR A 232 -18.52 -1.24 1.21
CA THR A 232 -19.38 -0.45 2.11
C THR A 232 -18.71 0.80 2.67
N ALA A 233 -17.40 0.94 2.51
CA ALA A 233 -16.64 2.07 3.04
C ALA A 233 -16.93 3.38 2.28
N LEU A 234 -16.86 4.50 3.00
CA LEU A 234 -17.08 5.86 2.50
C LEU A 234 -15.94 6.78 3.00
N CYS A 235 -15.43 7.66 2.16
CA CYS A 235 -14.44 8.68 2.58
C CYS A 235 -15.04 9.69 3.57
N GLY A 236 -14.29 10.04 4.60
CA GLY A 236 -14.68 11.02 5.63
C GLY A 236 -15.61 10.43 6.69
N LYS A 237 -15.60 9.09 6.88
CA LYS A 237 -16.40 8.39 7.89
C LYS A 237 -15.57 7.65 8.93
N GLY A 238 -14.27 7.92 8.99
CA GLY A 238 -13.33 7.30 9.92
C GLY A 238 -12.71 6.01 9.39
N ALA A 239 -11.90 5.39 10.22
CA ALA A 239 -11.19 4.16 9.90
C ALA A 239 -12.17 3.01 9.56
N ALA A 240 -11.91 2.29 8.49
CA ALA A 240 -12.73 1.15 8.10
C ALA A 240 -12.23 -0.13 8.78
N VAL A 241 -12.95 -0.63 9.78
CA VAL A 241 -12.68 -1.94 10.39
C VAL A 241 -13.13 -3.01 9.42
N ASN A 242 -12.19 -3.75 8.87
CA ASN A 242 -12.48 -4.78 7.87
C ASN A 242 -13.15 -5.99 8.50
N VAL A 243 -14.32 -6.37 7.98
CA VAL A 243 -15.06 -7.58 8.35
C VAL A 243 -14.74 -8.69 7.35
N MET A 244 -14.70 -8.33 6.05
CA MET A 244 -14.45 -9.27 4.96
C MET A 244 -13.96 -8.52 3.73
N ASP A 245 -12.96 -9.09 3.06
CA ASP A 245 -12.64 -8.80 1.66
C ASP A 245 -12.56 -10.11 0.85
N LYS A 246 -12.13 -10.04 -0.41
CA LYS A 246 -12.05 -11.23 -1.27
C LYS A 246 -11.02 -12.26 -0.79
N SER A 247 -10.07 -11.87 0.04
CA SER A 247 -8.95 -12.69 0.49
C SER A 247 -9.11 -13.22 1.92
N VAL A 248 -9.93 -12.56 2.75
CA VAL A 248 -10.08 -12.89 4.17
C VAL A 248 -11.49 -12.61 4.67
N ILE A 249 -11.97 -13.46 5.58
CA ILE A 249 -12.99 -13.13 6.56
C ILE A 249 -12.26 -12.93 7.87
N CYS A 250 -12.22 -11.69 8.36
CA CYS A 250 -11.52 -11.34 9.59
C CYS A 250 -12.10 -12.08 10.79
N HIS A 251 -11.23 -12.41 11.76
CA HIS A 251 -11.67 -13.10 12.96
C HIS A 251 -12.70 -12.25 13.73
N PRO A 252 -13.86 -12.81 14.12
CA PRO A 252 -14.93 -12.04 14.79
C PRO A 252 -14.45 -11.30 16.04
N ASP A 253 -13.57 -11.92 16.84
CA ASP A 253 -13.02 -11.30 18.06
C ASP A 253 -12.12 -10.12 17.73
N MET A 254 -11.39 -10.15 16.61
CA MET A 254 -10.59 -9.02 16.16
C MET A 254 -11.46 -7.84 15.73
N VAL A 255 -12.52 -8.12 14.98
CA VAL A 255 -13.51 -7.09 14.59
C VAL A 255 -14.19 -6.48 15.82
N ALA A 256 -14.59 -7.32 16.78
CA ALA A 256 -15.20 -6.86 18.02
C ALA A 256 -14.24 -6.01 18.86
N ARG A 257 -12.99 -6.46 19.01
CA ARG A 257 -11.95 -5.76 19.78
C ARG A 257 -11.59 -4.40 19.17
N LEU A 258 -11.33 -4.33 17.86
CA LEU A 258 -11.05 -3.06 17.17
C LEU A 258 -12.25 -2.09 17.31
N THR A 259 -13.48 -2.60 17.18
CA THR A 259 -14.70 -1.80 17.36
C THR A 259 -14.84 -1.28 18.80
N ALA A 260 -14.60 -2.12 19.81
CA ALA A 260 -14.69 -1.73 21.21
C ALA A 260 -13.62 -0.68 21.59
N LEU A 261 -12.37 -0.86 21.12
CA LEU A 261 -11.31 0.11 21.33
C LEU A 261 -11.63 1.47 20.70
N ALA A 262 -12.15 1.46 19.49
CA ALA A 262 -12.56 2.70 18.83
C ALA A 262 -13.65 3.43 19.61
N GLN A 263 -14.65 2.69 20.13
CA GLN A 263 -15.71 3.27 20.96
C GLN A 263 -15.16 3.84 22.28
N GLU A 264 -14.27 3.09 22.95
CA GLU A 264 -13.63 3.52 24.22
C GLU A 264 -12.82 4.81 24.04
N LYS A 265 -12.10 4.92 22.92
CA LYS A 265 -11.22 6.07 22.62
C LYS A 265 -11.92 7.21 21.88
N GLY A 266 -13.19 7.03 21.49
CA GLY A 266 -13.92 8.02 20.69
C GLY A 266 -13.37 8.19 19.26
N ILE A 267 -12.75 7.14 18.70
CA ILE A 267 -12.18 7.14 17.36
C ILE A 267 -13.31 6.90 16.35
N PRO A 268 -13.48 7.74 15.32
CA PRO A 268 -14.50 7.51 14.30
C PRO A 268 -14.14 6.28 13.47
N ILE A 269 -15.07 5.33 13.37
CA ILE A 269 -14.92 4.12 12.58
C ILE A 269 -16.17 3.80 11.78
N GLN A 270 -16.00 2.96 10.77
CA GLN A 270 -17.05 2.30 10.02
C GLN A 270 -16.70 0.82 9.84
N ARG A 271 -17.71 -0.03 9.61
CA ARG A 271 -17.46 -1.44 9.27
C ARG A 271 -17.36 -1.58 7.76
N SER A 272 -16.31 -2.26 7.30
CA SER A 272 -16.08 -2.49 5.87
C SER A 272 -16.32 -3.95 5.48
N VAL A 273 -17.07 -4.11 4.42
CA VAL A 273 -17.23 -5.37 3.68
C VAL A 273 -16.91 -5.06 2.22
N SER A 274 -15.93 -5.74 1.64
CA SER A 274 -15.57 -5.61 0.23
C SER A 274 -15.77 -6.95 -0.49
N ARG A 275 -16.36 -6.90 -1.69
CA ARG A 275 -16.45 -8.06 -2.57
C ARG A 275 -15.34 -8.11 -3.61
N ILE A 276 -14.46 -7.12 -3.58
CA ILE A 276 -13.32 -6.96 -4.50
C ILE A 276 -12.05 -6.70 -3.69
N GLY A 277 -10.90 -6.93 -4.31
CA GLY A 277 -9.59 -6.69 -3.69
C GLY A 277 -9.30 -7.67 -2.55
N GLY A 278 -8.18 -7.47 -1.93
CA GLY A 278 -7.71 -8.24 -0.76
C GLY A 278 -6.48 -7.57 -0.22
N THR A 279 -6.14 -7.84 1.03
CA THR A 279 -5.05 -7.24 1.77
C THR A 279 -4.08 -8.30 2.28
N ASP A 280 -2.99 -7.90 2.88
CA ASP A 280 -2.04 -8.80 3.56
C ASP A 280 -2.71 -9.69 4.63
N ALA A 281 -3.87 -9.30 5.18
CA ALA A 281 -4.66 -10.13 6.08
C ALA A 281 -4.95 -11.52 5.49
N GLY A 282 -5.17 -11.58 4.16
CA GLY A 282 -5.38 -12.82 3.43
C GLY A 282 -4.20 -13.82 3.47
N SER A 283 -2.98 -13.33 3.66
CA SER A 283 -1.80 -14.18 3.85
C SER A 283 -1.50 -14.44 5.33
N ILE A 284 -1.68 -13.43 6.18
CA ILE A 284 -1.37 -13.52 7.61
C ILE A 284 -2.27 -14.56 8.30
N HIS A 285 -3.60 -14.50 8.10
CA HIS A 285 -4.55 -15.35 8.83
C HIS A 285 -4.36 -16.86 8.59
N GLN A 286 -3.75 -17.24 7.46
CA GLN A 286 -3.50 -18.64 7.09
C GLN A 286 -2.12 -19.14 7.49
N THR A 287 -1.33 -18.31 8.17
CA THR A 287 0.04 -18.69 8.55
C THR A 287 -0.01 -19.76 9.63
N ARG A 288 0.80 -20.83 9.45
CA ARG A 288 0.95 -21.97 10.36
C ARG A 288 -0.40 -22.60 10.75
N ALA A 289 -0.79 -22.48 12.03
CA ALA A 289 -2.05 -23.01 12.55
C ALA A 289 -3.20 -21.99 12.47
N GLY A 290 -2.94 -20.81 11.94
CA GLY A 290 -3.86 -19.68 11.87
C GLY A 290 -3.49 -18.58 12.88
N VAL A 291 -3.83 -17.34 12.55
CA VAL A 291 -3.54 -16.13 13.31
C VAL A 291 -4.84 -15.37 13.53
N TYR A 292 -5.08 -14.86 14.74
CA TYR A 292 -6.18 -13.92 14.99
C TYR A 292 -5.96 -12.66 14.18
N THR A 293 -6.64 -12.53 13.03
CA THR A 293 -6.36 -11.48 12.08
C THR A 293 -7.55 -10.56 11.86
N GLY A 294 -7.27 -9.26 11.88
CA GLY A 294 -8.18 -8.16 11.56
C GLY A 294 -7.58 -7.24 10.49
N GLY A 295 -8.34 -6.21 10.12
CA GLY A 295 -7.89 -5.17 9.22
C GLY A 295 -8.39 -3.79 9.63
N VAL A 296 -7.54 -2.80 9.47
CA VAL A 296 -7.84 -1.37 9.61
C VAL A 296 -7.55 -0.72 8.28
N SER A 297 -8.59 -0.29 7.57
CA SER A 297 -8.42 0.21 6.20
C SER A 297 -8.71 1.70 6.09
N ILE A 298 -7.93 2.37 5.26
CA ILE A 298 -8.11 3.77 4.89
C ILE A 298 -9.03 3.82 3.68
N PRO A 299 -10.25 4.43 3.77
CA PRO A 299 -11.11 4.59 2.62
C PRO A 299 -10.43 5.40 1.51
N CYS A 300 -10.27 4.82 0.34
CA CYS A 300 -9.57 5.39 -0.79
C CYS A 300 -10.42 5.35 -2.06
N ARG A 301 -10.59 6.50 -2.71
CA ARG A 301 -11.19 6.59 -4.04
C ARG A 301 -10.17 6.37 -5.13
N TYR A 302 -10.61 5.81 -6.25
CA TYR A 302 -9.80 5.69 -7.47
C TYR A 302 -8.56 4.81 -7.33
N VAL A 303 -8.59 3.84 -6.42
CA VAL A 303 -7.49 2.88 -6.17
C VAL A 303 -6.93 2.32 -7.48
N HIS A 304 -5.60 2.14 -7.54
CA HIS A 304 -4.84 1.73 -8.75
C HIS A 304 -4.98 2.71 -9.91
N THR A 305 -4.95 4.01 -9.61
CA THR A 305 -4.86 5.07 -10.61
C THR A 305 -3.73 6.05 -10.28
N PRO A 306 -3.32 6.88 -11.23
CA PRO A 306 -2.29 7.90 -10.96
C PRO A 306 -2.72 9.01 -9.98
N THR A 307 -3.99 9.01 -9.54
CA THR A 307 -4.62 10.07 -8.74
C THR A 307 -5.61 9.48 -7.75
N GLU A 308 -5.14 8.66 -6.84
CA GLU A 308 -5.90 8.12 -5.71
C GLU A 308 -6.24 9.23 -4.71
N MET A 309 -7.30 9.06 -3.91
CA MET A 309 -7.75 10.10 -2.99
C MET A 309 -8.19 9.52 -1.65
N VAL A 310 -7.66 10.05 -0.56
CA VAL A 310 -8.06 9.73 0.83
C VAL A 310 -8.43 10.99 1.61
N ASP A 311 -9.19 10.81 2.68
CA ASP A 311 -9.53 11.87 3.65
C ASP A 311 -8.55 11.84 4.83
N LEU A 312 -7.96 12.99 5.18
CA LEU A 312 -6.95 13.06 6.25
C LEU A 312 -7.52 12.75 7.63
N GLY A 313 -8.81 12.95 7.84
CA GLY A 313 -9.49 12.56 9.07
C GLY A 313 -9.61 11.04 9.21
N ASP A 314 -9.84 10.34 8.09
CA ASP A 314 -9.85 8.87 8.08
C ASP A 314 -8.43 8.31 8.33
N VAL A 315 -7.40 8.93 7.76
CA VAL A 315 -5.99 8.59 8.02
C VAL A 315 -5.67 8.73 9.50
N GLN A 316 -6.04 9.86 10.12
CA GLN A 316 -5.82 10.08 11.56
C GLN A 316 -6.54 9.02 12.41
N ALA A 317 -7.78 8.68 12.06
CA ALA A 317 -8.53 7.64 12.75
C ALA A 317 -7.86 6.25 12.65
N CYS A 318 -7.25 5.93 11.49
CA CYS A 318 -6.48 4.70 11.32
C CYS A 318 -5.20 4.69 12.18
N ILE A 319 -4.49 5.83 12.26
CA ILE A 319 -3.31 5.99 13.12
C ILE A 319 -3.69 5.74 14.59
N ASP A 320 -4.73 6.43 15.07
CA ASP A 320 -5.16 6.36 16.46
C ASP A 320 -5.66 4.94 16.83
N LEU A 321 -6.39 4.28 15.94
CA LEU A 321 -6.87 2.92 16.17
C LEU A 321 -5.74 1.90 16.16
N THR A 322 -4.77 2.02 15.26
CA THR A 322 -3.60 1.16 15.17
C THR A 322 -2.73 1.31 16.42
N ALA A 323 -2.46 2.54 16.86
CA ALA A 323 -1.72 2.82 18.09
C ALA A 323 -2.45 2.31 19.34
N ALA A 324 -3.77 2.51 19.43
CA ALA A 324 -4.58 2.01 20.54
C ALA A 324 -4.55 0.47 20.61
N PHE A 325 -4.62 -0.22 19.47
CA PHE A 325 -4.54 -1.69 19.44
C PHE A 325 -3.15 -2.18 19.87
N ALA A 326 -2.07 -1.51 19.43
CA ALA A 326 -0.71 -1.88 19.77
C ALA A 326 -0.44 -1.91 21.28
N VAL A 327 -1.05 -1.00 22.03
CA VAL A 327 -0.88 -0.94 23.51
C VAL A 327 -2.02 -1.62 24.28
N SER A 328 -3.02 -2.18 23.60
CA SER A 328 -4.14 -2.85 24.24
C SER A 328 -3.69 -4.14 24.94
N ARG A 329 -4.35 -4.49 26.03
CA ARG A 329 -4.09 -5.77 26.71
C ARG A 329 -4.60 -6.93 25.86
N LEU A 330 -3.68 -7.80 25.47
CA LEU A 330 -3.95 -9.01 24.71
C LEU A 330 -3.59 -10.25 25.56
N GLU A 331 -4.25 -11.36 25.27
CA GLU A 331 -4.01 -12.64 25.96
C GLU A 331 -3.45 -13.65 24.94
N ARG A 332 -2.53 -14.52 25.38
CA ARG A 332 -2.01 -15.63 24.56
C ARG A 332 -3.00 -16.77 24.50
#